data_acbbb3b4d348fa5d8a03cecf62cfd2bd
#
_entry.id   acbbb3b4d348fa5d8a03cecf62cfd2bd
#
_cell.length_a   1.000
_cell.length_b   1.000
_cell.length_c   1.000
_cell.angle_alpha   90.00
_cell.angle_beta   90.00
_cell.angle_gamma   90.00
#
_symmetry.space_group_name_H-M   'P 1'
#
loop_
_entity.id
_entity.type
_entity.pdbx_description
1 polymer ?
#
loop_
_entity_poly.entity_id
_entity_poly.type
_entity_poly.pdbx_seq_one_letter_code
_entity_poly.pdbx_strand_id
1 'polypeptide(L)'
;MTPPTPPRRRARVRARAVALGAALVALALPAASVAAAPAAPAPRHGSESCARTPEPLSGDARRVLDIARKAREDLALNAVLLRVTVDGRDVVTGALGESMTGVPAEPDMHFRAGSVAFAHIGTALLRLAEQRRVRLDDTVERWLPEVPRAREITLRMLANNTSGLHDYVTDPAFGAELTPHPFRQWTPDELLAFPFGHDFWYDPGTNWSYSHANYLLLSRALERITGTRIDRLVRELVTGPLGLRETRNSFTPEIPEPVLHAFTSDRGLYEESTFWNPSWTTGPGAVITSTVCDMARSAEGIGSGELIGPRSYRILLDPGTVGLGTPTKTCPASICLKQTEERHFGLGVIVSGGWLLQNPSFSGYAALQAYLPSKRLSIAVSATKTATTAEGNMAQVVAGRIAAALAPEDPLVP
;
A
#
# COMPACT_ATOMS: atom_id res chain seq x y z
N MET A 1 -65.22 23.66 11.06
CA MET A 1 -65.41 24.47 12.29
C MET A 1 -64.05 24.69 12.90
N THR A 2 -63.46 25.81 12.60
CA THR A 2 -62.28 26.36 13.22
C THR A 2 -62.68 27.36 14.29
N PRO A 3 -61.95 27.47 15.36
CA PRO A 3 -61.90 28.74 16.09
C PRO A 3 -60.46 29.20 16.30
N PRO A 4 -60.34 30.47 16.82
CA PRO A 4 -59.42 31.40 16.25
C PRO A 4 -58.22 31.75 17.15
N THR A 5 -57.19 32.35 16.54
CA THR A 5 -56.00 32.94 17.14
C THR A 5 -56.31 34.27 17.87
N PRO A 6 -55.61 34.61 18.95
CA PRO A 6 -55.51 35.98 19.42
C PRO A 6 -54.05 36.53 19.44
N PRO A 7 -53.86 37.83 19.68
CA PRO A 7 -52.86 38.63 18.98
C PRO A 7 -51.62 38.99 19.79
N ARG A 8 -50.62 39.49 19.07
CA ARG A 8 -49.33 40.02 19.52
C ARG A 8 -49.47 41.29 20.38
N ARG A 9 -48.72 41.40 21.46
CA ARG A 9 -48.34 42.67 22.08
C ARG A 9 -46.85 42.93 22.04
N ARG A 10 -46.47 44.03 21.40
CA ARG A 10 -45.14 44.63 21.45
C ARG A 10 -45.01 45.48 22.72
N ALA A 11 -43.92 45.34 23.46
CA ALA A 11 -43.49 46.31 24.47
C ALA A 11 -42.12 46.86 24.09
N ARG A 12 -42.10 48.15 23.87
CA ARG A 12 -40.88 48.98 23.74
C ARG A 12 -40.42 49.38 25.14
N VAL A 13 -39.13 49.20 25.45
CA VAL A 13 -38.49 49.88 26.58
C VAL A 13 -37.26 50.64 26.08
N ARG A 14 -37.22 51.89 26.48
CA ARG A 14 -36.26 52.94 26.09
C ARG A 14 -34.95 52.78 26.85
N ALA A 15 -33.85 53.02 26.16
CA ALA A 15 -32.53 53.21 26.72
C ALA A 15 -32.39 54.48 27.54
N ARG A 16 -31.65 54.44 28.64
CA ARG A 16 -30.99 55.58 29.26
C ARG A 16 -29.52 55.27 29.45
N ALA A 17 -28.68 56.04 28.78
CA ALA A 17 -27.24 56.08 28.94
C ALA A 17 -26.86 56.84 30.20
N VAL A 18 -25.92 56.30 30.96
CA VAL A 18 -25.17 57.12 31.97
C VAL A 18 -23.68 56.78 31.68
N ALA A 19 -22.98 57.86 31.34
CA ALA A 19 -21.52 57.81 31.17
C ALA A 19 -20.87 58.14 32.55
N LEU A 20 -19.92 57.25 32.92
CA LEU A 20 -18.91 57.59 33.93
C LEU A 20 -17.52 57.19 33.35
N GLY A 21 -16.71 58.25 33.21
CA GLY A 21 -15.32 58.07 32.77
C GLY A 21 -14.43 57.63 33.94
N ALA A 22 -13.53 56.75 33.68
CA ALA A 22 -12.34 56.48 34.48
C ALA A 22 -11.16 56.34 33.55
N ALA A 23 -10.23 57.23 33.58
CA ALA A 23 -8.97 57.19 32.85
C ALA A 23 -8.02 56.22 33.53
N LEU A 24 -7.66 55.17 32.82
CA LEU A 24 -6.55 54.27 33.17
C LEU A 24 -5.42 54.52 32.19
N VAL A 25 -4.32 55.06 32.67
CA VAL A 25 -3.05 55.15 31.94
C VAL A 25 -2.43 53.77 31.88
N ALA A 26 -2.45 53.15 30.71
CA ALA A 26 -1.75 51.91 30.44
C ALA A 26 -0.37 52.19 29.83
N LEU A 27 0.69 51.90 30.57
CA LEU A 27 2.05 51.85 30.04
C LEU A 27 2.14 50.69 29.02
N ALA A 28 2.25 51.01 27.75
CA ALA A 28 2.54 50.05 26.71
C ALA A 28 4.04 49.75 26.64
N LEU A 29 4.44 48.54 27.04
CA LEU A 29 5.73 47.97 26.71
C LEU A 29 5.70 47.49 25.26
N PRO A 30 6.71 47.75 24.41
CA PRO A 30 6.74 47.22 23.07
C PRO A 30 7.04 45.73 23.12
N ALA A 31 6.07 44.92 22.75
CA ALA A 31 6.30 43.49 22.43
C ALA A 31 7.12 43.40 21.13
N ALA A 32 8.39 43.01 21.25
CA ALA A 32 9.19 42.68 20.10
C ALA A 32 8.60 41.42 19.46
N SER A 33 7.92 41.55 18.33
CA SER A 33 7.49 40.45 17.48
C SER A 33 8.73 39.81 16.87
N VAL A 34 9.12 38.67 17.39
CA VAL A 34 10.07 37.75 16.68
C VAL A 34 9.33 37.25 15.46
N ALA A 35 9.58 37.84 14.32
CA ALA A 35 9.14 37.31 13.02
C ALA A 35 9.80 35.93 12.82
N ALA A 36 9.02 34.87 12.89
CA ALA A 36 9.47 33.55 12.47
C ALA A 36 9.88 33.64 11.00
N ALA A 37 11.13 33.33 10.71
CA ALA A 37 11.60 33.22 9.34
C ALA A 37 10.71 32.20 8.60
N PRO A 38 10.29 32.49 7.35
CA PRO A 38 9.53 31.54 6.58
C PRO A 38 10.37 30.27 6.42
N ALA A 39 9.79 29.12 6.81
CA ALA A 39 10.40 27.82 6.55
C ALA A 39 10.71 27.71 5.06
N ALA A 40 11.95 27.37 4.73
CA ALA A 40 12.34 27.13 3.35
C ALA A 40 11.34 26.13 2.74
N PRO A 41 10.82 26.37 1.53
CA PRO A 41 9.94 25.40 0.90
C PRO A 41 10.73 24.10 0.72
N ALA A 42 10.15 22.99 1.20
CA ALA A 42 10.69 21.66 0.92
C ALA A 42 10.91 21.52 -0.59
N PRO A 43 12.00 20.88 -1.02
CA PRO A 43 12.28 20.71 -2.44
C PRO A 43 11.05 20.05 -3.07
N ARG A 44 10.42 20.76 -4.00
CA ARG A 44 9.36 20.19 -4.84
C ARG A 44 10.06 19.19 -5.74
N HIS A 45 9.97 17.91 -5.44
CA HIS A 45 10.27 16.88 -6.42
C HIS A 45 9.28 17.10 -7.57
N GLY A 46 9.76 17.76 -8.64
CA GLY A 46 9.02 17.88 -9.87
C GLY A 46 8.65 16.47 -10.33
N SER A 47 7.46 16.28 -10.89
CA SER A 47 7.11 15.01 -11.54
C SER A 47 8.06 14.84 -12.73
N GLU A 48 9.18 14.17 -12.52
CA GLU A 48 9.94 13.63 -13.63
C GLU A 48 9.00 12.66 -14.34
N SER A 49 8.80 12.87 -15.63
CA SER A 49 8.08 11.93 -16.48
C SER A 49 8.73 10.55 -16.30
N CYS A 50 7.94 9.47 -16.23
CA CYS A 50 8.47 8.10 -16.16
C CYS A 50 9.10 7.73 -17.51
N ALA A 51 10.15 8.47 -17.89
CA ALA A 51 10.83 8.34 -19.16
C ALA A 51 12.00 7.37 -19.05
N ARG A 52 12.26 6.68 -20.13
CA ARG A 52 13.44 5.83 -20.29
C ARG A 52 14.71 6.66 -20.11
N THR A 53 15.67 6.12 -19.33
CA THR A 53 16.99 6.76 -19.20
C THR A 53 17.64 6.88 -20.57
N PRO A 54 18.09 8.10 -20.97
CA PRO A 54 18.69 8.30 -22.30
C PRO A 54 19.95 7.50 -22.54
N GLU A 55 20.16 7.05 -23.77
CA GLU A 55 21.43 6.43 -24.18
C GLU A 55 22.45 7.49 -24.64
N PRO A 56 23.77 7.20 -24.55
CA PRO A 56 24.38 5.94 -24.17
C PRO A 56 24.46 5.75 -22.65
N LEU A 57 24.11 4.55 -22.18
CA LEU A 57 24.20 4.17 -20.78
C LEU A 57 25.64 3.87 -20.37
N SER A 58 25.99 4.15 -19.11
CA SER A 58 27.32 3.86 -18.54
C SER A 58 27.18 3.37 -17.08
N GLY A 59 28.27 2.83 -16.53
CA GLY A 59 28.31 2.43 -15.11
C GLY A 59 27.17 1.51 -14.69
N ASP A 60 26.56 1.83 -13.53
CA ASP A 60 25.50 1.02 -12.94
C ASP A 60 24.22 0.99 -13.78
N ALA A 61 23.91 2.07 -14.52
CA ALA A 61 22.74 2.09 -15.40
C ALA A 61 22.82 0.97 -16.45
N ARG A 62 23.96 0.86 -17.14
CA ARG A 62 24.19 -0.22 -18.11
C ARG A 62 24.15 -1.59 -17.43
N ARG A 63 24.87 -1.74 -16.32
CA ARG A 63 24.95 -3.00 -15.55
C ARG A 63 23.56 -3.50 -15.14
N VAL A 64 22.71 -2.63 -14.62
CA VAL A 64 21.34 -2.97 -14.21
C VAL A 64 20.49 -3.43 -15.39
N LEU A 65 20.53 -2.71 -16.52
CA LEU A 65 19.77 -3.11 -17.71
C LEU A 65 20.28 -4.42 -18.33
N ASP A 66 21.59 -4.69 -18.31
CA ASP A 66 22.13 -5.96 -18.79
C ASP A 66 21.71 -7.12 -17.89
N ILE A 67 21.69 -6.93 -16.56
CA ILE A 67 21.16 -7.90 -15.60
C ILE A 67 19.66 -8.17 -15.87
N ALA A 68 18.87 -7.12 -16.05
CA ALA A 68 17.45 -7.25 -16.31
C ALA A 68 17.16 -7.95 -17.65
N ARG A 69 17.95 -7.65 -18.70
CA ARG A 69 17.84 -8.31 -20.01
C ARG A 69 18.12 -9.81 -19.88
N LYS A 70 19.24 -10.15 -19.23
CA LYS A 70 19.57 -11.56 -18.99
C LYS A 70 18.52 -12.24 -18.12
N ALA A 71 18.00 -11.58 -17.08
CA ALA A 71 16.95 -12.13 -16.24
C ALA A 71 15.67 -12.39 -17.03
N ARG A 72 15.27 -11.45 -17.92
CA ARG A 72 14.11 -11.62 -18.80
C ARG A 72 14.23 -12.87 -19.66
N GLU A 73 15.40 -13.10 -20.25
CA GLU A 73 15.68 -14.29 -21.08
C GLU A 73 15.68 -15.57 -20.25
N ASP A 74 16.45 -15.62 -19.15
CA ASP A 74 16.60 -16.80 -18.28
C ASP A 74 15.26 -17.25 -17.64
N LEU A 75 14.39 -16.28 -17.32
CA LEU A 75 13.11 -16.53 -16.64
C LEU A 75 11.93 -16.61 -17.62
N ALA A 76 12.19 -16.50 -18.91
CA ALA A 76 11.18 -16.51 -19.98
C ALA A 76 10.06 -15.47 -19.72
N LEU A 77 10.43 -14.19 -19.45
CA LEU A 77 9.46 -13.13 -19.20
C LEU A 77 9.10 -12.42 -20.51
N ASN A 78 7.83 -12.03 -20.63
CA ASN A 78 7.36 -11.26 -21.79
C ASN A 78 7.91 -9.83 -21.73
N ALA A 79 7.66 -9.13 -20.62
CA ALA A 79 8.20 -7.80 -20.37
C ALA A 79 8.81 -7.68 -18.98
N VAL A 80 9.76 -6.74 -18.84
CA VAL A 80 10.30 -6.27 -17.56
C VAL A 80 10.39 -4.75 -17.62
N LEU A 81 9.66 -4.07 -16.73
CA LEU A 81 9.79 -2.64 -16.47
C LEU A 81 10.54 -2.46 -15.17
N LEU A 82 11.44 -1.48 -15.10
CA LEU A 82 12.20 -1.24 -13.88
C LEU A 82 12.56 0.23 -13.69
N ARG A 83 12.66 0.64 -12.42
CA ARG A 83 13.33 1.86 -11.98
C ARG A 83 14.20 1.57 -10.78
N VAL A 84 15.42 2.10 -10.81
CA VAL A 84 16.39 2.05 -9.70
C VAL A 84 16.79 3.47 -9.36
N THR A 85 16.69 3.86 -8.08
CA THR A 85 17.13 5.17 -7.61
C THR A 85 18.05 5.02 -6.41
N VAL A 86 19.01 5.94 -6.27
CA VAL A 86 19.85 6.09 -5.09
C VAL A 86 19.73 7.52 -4.59
N ASP A 87 19.36 7.69 -3.33
CA ASP A 87 19.19 9.01 -2.73
C ASP A 87 18.18 9.89 -3.52
N GLY A 88 17.10 9.26 -4.00
CA GLY A 88 16.08 9.92 -4.82
C GLY A 88 16.49 10.26 -6.24
N ARG A 89 17.74 9.93 -6.63
CA ARG A 89 18.26 10.21 -7.98
C ARG A 89 18.17 8.97 -8.85
N ASP A 90 17.70 9.15 -10.07
CA ASP A 90 17.59 8.06 -11.04
C ASP A 90 18.96 7.47 -11.40
N VAL A 91 19.12 6.17 -11.17
CA VAL A 91 20.23 5.38 -11.69
C VAL A 91 19.85 4.90 -13.08
N VAL A 92 18.68 4.29 -13.20
CA VAL A 92 18.12 3.84 -14.47
C VAL A 92 16.61 3.64 -14.38
N THR A 93 15.93 4.07 -15.43
CA THR A 93 14.52 3.76 -15.73
C THR A 93 14.47 3.12 -17.10
N GLY A 94 13.86 1.93 -17.22
CA GLY A 94 13.87 1.17 -18.46
C GLY A 94 12.73 0.17 -18.57
N ALA A 95 12.53 -0.33 -19.79
CA ALA A 95 11.62 -1.40 -20.11
C ALA A 95 12.23 -2.31 -21.18
N LEU A 96 11.97 -3.60 -21.09
CA LEU A 96 12.48 -4.66 -21.95
C LEU A 96 11.32 -5.55 -22.38
N GLY A 97 11.38 -6.03 -23.62
CA GLY A 97 10.35 -6.93 -24.19
C GLY A 97 9.13 -6.18 -24.72
N GLU A 98 8.01 -6.86 -24.74
CA GLU A 98 6.76 -6.36 -25.34
C GLU A 98 5.62 -6.39 -24.33
N SER A 99 4.73 -5.40 -24.41
CA SER A 99 3.46 -5.40 -23.68
C SER A 99 2.51 -6.45 -24.28
N MET A 100 2.37 -6.41 -25.59
CA MET A 100 1.70 -7.42 -26.42
C MET A 100 2.45 -7.53 -27.75
N THR A 101 2.11 -8.52 -28.55
CA THR A 101 2.78 -8.76 -29.84
C THR A 101 2.90 -7.49 -30.68
N GLY A 102 4.13 -7.09 -30.98
CA GLY A 102 4.46 -5.92 -31.79
C GLY A 102 4.32 -4.57 -31.06
N VAL A 103 4.04 -4.55 -29.76
CA VAL A 103 3.96 -3.34 -28.95
C VAL A 103 5.09 -3.36 -27.93
N PRO A 104 6.18 -2.61 -28.12
CA PRO A 104 7.28 -2.55 -27.16
C PRO A 104 6.78 -2.11 -25.78
N ALA A 105 7.38 -2.70 -24.73
CA ALA A 105 7.14 -2.26 -23.37
C ALA A 105 7.83 -0.92 -23.10
N GLU A 106 7.14 0.00 -22.41
CA GLU A 106 7.65 1.31 -22.03
C GLU A 106 7.52 1.54 -20.51
N PRO A 107 8.44 2.31 -19.88
CA PRO A 107 8.49 2.46 -18.43
C PRO A 107 7.25 3.14 -17.81
N ASP A 108 6.56 3.97 -18.59
CA ASP A 108 5.34 4.70 -18.18
C ASP A 108 4.07 3.87 -18.26
N MET A 109 4.15 2.62 -18.76
CA MET A 109 3.00 1.72 -18.79
C MET A 109 2.51 1.38 -17.40
N HIS A 110 1.19 1.44 -17.22
CA HIS A 110 0.50 1.08 -15.99
C HIS A 110 0.27 -0.43 -15.90
N PHE A 111 0.38 -0.95 -14.69
CA PHE A 111 0.17 -2.36 -14.37
C PHE A 111 -0.50 -2.55 -13.02
N ARG A 112 -0.93 -3.77 -12.71
CA ARG A 112 -1.49 -4.14 -11.41
C ARG A 112 -0.38 -4.23 -10.37
N ALA A 113 -0.44 -3.39 -9.33
CA ALA A 113 0.54 -3.34 -8.24
C ALA A 113 0.03 -3.97 -6.93
N GLY A 114 -1.12 -4.61 -6.93
CA GLY A 114 -1.65 -5.52 -5.90
C GLY A 114 -1.40 -5.09 -4.45
N SER A 115 -0.73 -5.95 -3.69
CA SER A 115 -0.46 -5.79 -2.25
C SER A 115 0.47 -4.62 -1.88
N VAL A 116 1.01 -3.86 -2.83
CA VAL A 116 1.64 -2.56 -2.53
C VAL A 116 0.65 -1.66 -1.78
N ALA A 117 -0.66 -1.84 -2.00
CA ALA A 117 -1.72 -1.19 -1.24
C ALA A 117 -1.61 -1.42 0.28
N PHE A 118 -1.07 -2.55 0.72
CA PHE A 118 -0.92 -2.83 2.16
C PHE A 118 0.05 -1.87 2.83
N ALA A 119 1.16 -1.54 2.17
CA ALA A 119 2.09 -0.53 2.66
C ALA A 119 1.43 0.85 2.76
N HIS A 120 0.59 1.20 1.79
CA HIS A 120 -0.17 2.46 1.82
C HIS A 120 -1.20 2.47 2.96
N ILE A 121 -1.97 1.40 3.15
CA ILE A 121 -3.00 1.29 4.20
C ILE A 121 -2.35 1.28 5.59
N GLY A 122 -1.26 0.53 5.77
CA GLY A 122 -0.49 0.51 7.02
C GLY A 122 0.08 1.89 7.38
N THR A 123 0.65 2.60 6.40
CA THR A 123 1.13 3.98 6.58
C THR A 123 -0.02 4.93 6.92
N ALA A 124 -1.17 4.81 6.26
CA ALA A 124 -2.35 5.63 6.57
C ALA A 124 -2.84 5.39 8.01
N LEU A 125 -2.87 4.14 8.48
CA LEU A 125 -3.19 3.80 9.88
C LEU A 125 -2.22 4.46 10.87
N LEU A 126 -0.91 4.41 10.61
CA LEU A 126 0.09 5.05 11.46
C LEU A 126 -0.09 6.56 11.51
N ARG A 127 -0.38 7.21 10.39
CA ARG A 127 -0.68 8.65 10.34
C ARG A 127 -1.93 9.02 11.13
N LEU A 128 -2.99 8.21 11.05
CA LEU A 128 -4.19 8.41 11.86
C LEU A 128 -3.91 8.23 13.35
N ALA A 129 -3.03 7.31 13.72
CA ALA A 129 -2.59 7.12 15.10
C ALA A 129 -1.77 8.33 15.61
N GLU A 130 -0.87 8.89 14.80
CA GLU A 130 -0.15 10.13 15.12
C GLU A 130 -1.08 11.33 15.28
N GLN A 131 -2.12 11.41 14.46
CA GLN A 131 -3.18 12.40 14.57
C GLN A 131 -4.12 12.17 15.78
N ARG A 132 -3.89 11.12 16.57
CA ARG A 132 -4.72 10.70 17.73
C ARG A 132 -6.17 10.40 17.38
N ARG A 133 -6.46 10.06 16.13
CA ARG A 133 -7.79 9.66 15.70
C ARG A 133 -8.14 8.23 16.12
N VAL A 134 -7.11 7.39 16.27
CA VAL A 134 -7.18 6.01 16.74
C VAL A 134 -5.94 5.66 17.55
N ARG A 135 -6.03 4.57 18.31
CA ARG A 135 -4.89 3.84 18.86
C ARG A 135 -4.76 2.53 18.12
N LEU A 136 -3.53 2.08 17.88
CA LEU A 136 -3.30 0.81 17.17
C LEU A 136 -3.94 -0.38 17.89
N ASP A 137 -4.05 -0.30 19.23
CA ASP A 137 -4.59 -1.33 20.07
C ASP A 137 -6.10 -1.15 20.40
N ASP A 138 -6.78 -0.21 19.71
CA ASP A 138 -8.23 -0.14 19.76
C ASP A 138 -8.83 -1.37 19.08
N THR A 139 -9.82 -2.01 19.74
CA THR A 139 -10.50 -3.19 19.19
C THR A 139 -11.43 -2.81 18.06
N VAL A 140 -11.56 -3.70 17.08
CA VAL A 140 -12.37 -3.44 15.88
C VAL A 140 -13.87 -3.43 16.18
N GLU A 141 -14.33 -3.99 17.32
CA GLU A 141 -15.73 -3.99 17.74
C GLU A 141 -16.38 -2.62 17.67
N ARG A 142 -15.61 -1.58 17.98
CA ARG A 142 -16.10 -0.20 17.96
C ARG A 142 -16.65 0.22 16.60
N TRP A 143 -16.12 -0.34 15.53
CA TRP A 143 -16.47 0.04 14.16
C TRP A 143 -17.05 -1.12 13.35
N LEU A 144 -16.68 -2.34 13.68
CA LEU A 144 -17.05 -3.57 12.98
C LEU A 144 -17.55 -4.63 13.97
N PRO A 145 -18.66 -4.37 14.72
CA PRO A 145 -19.17 -5.30 15.73
C PRO A 145 -19.65 -6.62 15.15
N GLU A 146 -19.91 -6.68 13.83
CA GLU A 146 -20.31 -7.86 13.08
C GLU A 146 -19.17 -8.87 12.84
N VAL A 147 -17.92 -8.48 13.04
CA VAL A 147 -16.74 -9.35 12.83
C VAL A 147 -16.65 -10.38 13.95
N PRO A 148 -16.48 -11.68 13.65
CA PRO A 148 -16.24 -12.68 14.67
C PRO A 148 -15.05 -12.30 15.56
N ARG A 149 -15.23 -12.40 16.88
CA ARG A 149 -14.21 -12.02 17.88
C ARG A 149 -13.74 -10.56 17.80
N ALA A 150 -14.58 -9.63 17.32
CA ALA A 150 -14.25 -8.21 17.16
C ALA A 150 -13.68 -7.54 18.43
N ARG A 151 -14.06 -8.04 19.63
CA ARG A 151 -13.55 -7.56 20.94
C ARG A 151 -12.09 -7.90 21.22
N GLU A 152 -11.56 -8.89 20.51
CA GLU A 152 -10.21 -9.42 20.73
C GLU A 152 -9.25 -8.96 19.63
N ILE A 153 -9.78 -8.62 18.45
CA ILE A 153 -8.99 -8.16 17.31
C ILE A 153 -8.78 -6.66 17.38
N THR A 154 -7.54 -6.22 17.25
CA THR A 154 -7.18 -4.79 17.21
C THR A 154 -6.85 -4.32 15.79
N LEU A 155 -6.80 -3.00 15.58
CA LEU A 155 -6.35 -2.42 14.31
C LEU A 155 -4.90 -2.84 13.98
N ARG A 156 -4.04 -2.98 15.00
CA ARG A 156 -2.68 -3.52 14.87
C ARG A 156 -2.69 -4.95 14.33
N MET A 157 -3.51 -5.82 14.89
CA MET A 157 -3.60 -7.23 14.50
C MET A 157 -4.09 -7.41 13.06
N LEU A 158 -4.97 -6.53 12.58
CA LEU A 158 -5.33 -6.51 11.17
C LEU A 158 -4.13 -6.05 10.29
N ALA A 159 -3.44 -4.98 10.70
CA ALA A 159 -2.35 -4.41 9.90
C ALA A 159 -1.08 -5.27 9.86
N ASN A 160 -0.82 -6.09 10.90
CA ASN A 160 0.35 -6.95 10.98
C ASN A 160 0.07 -8.45 10.76
N ASN A 161 -1.17 -8.80 10.38
CA ASN A 161 -1.57 -10.18 10.09
C ASN A 161 -1.51 -11.15 11.29
N THR A 162 -1.85 -10.68 12.50
CA THR A 162 -1.90 -11.54 13.70
C THR A 162 -3.33 -11.78 14.21
N SER A 163 -4.35 -11.50 13.42
CA SER A 163 -5.77 -11.68 13.82
C SER A 163 -6.19 -13.14 13.97
N GLY A 164 -5.54 -14.08 13.28
CA GLY A 164 -5.92 -15.50 13.21
C GLY A 164 -7.01 -15.82 12.17
N LEU A 165 -7.48 -14.82 11.40
CA LEU A 165 -8.44 -15.02 10.32
C LEU A 165 -7.82 -15.79 9.15
N HIS A 166 -8.61 -16.69 8.56
CA HIS A 166 -8.25 -17.35 7.31
C HIS A 166 -8.06 -16.36 6.17
N ASP A 167 -7.20 -16.71 5.21
CA ASP A 167 -7.09 -15.99 3.96
C ASP A 167 -8.04 -16.61 2.93
N TYR A 168 -9.03 -15.85 2.45
CA TYR A 168 -9.93 -16.34 1.41
C TYR A 168 -9.19 -16.67 0.10
N VAL A 169 -8.06 -16.03 -0.19
CA VAL A 169 -7.30 -16.28 -1.42
C VAL A 169 -6.72 -17.70 -1.47
N THR A 170 -6.45 -18.28 -0.31
CA THR A 170 -5.98 -19.68 -0.20
C THR A 170 -7.12 -20.69 0.05
N ASP A 171 -8.38 -20.23 0.13
CA ASP A 171 -9.54 -21.08 0.32
C ASP A 171 -9.89 -21.80 -0.99
N PRO A 172 -9.93 -23.15 -1.02
CA PRO A 172 -10.31 -23.90 -2.22
C PRO A 172 -11.70 -23.57 -2.77
N ALA A 173 -12.65 -23.22 -1.89
CA ALA A 173 -14.00 -22.84 -2.31
C ALA A 173 -13.99 -21.49 -3.05
N PHE A 174 -13.19 -20.53 -2.58
CA PHE A 174 -12.97 -19.27 -3.28
C PHE A 174 -12.32 -19.50 -4.65
N GLY A 175 -11.25 -20.31 -4.71
CA GLY A 175 -10.57 -20.63 -5.97
C GLY A 175 -11.51 -21.29 -6.99
N ALA A 176 -12.41 -22.18 -6.53
CA ALA A 176 -13.41 -22.82 -7.38
C ALA A 176 -14.43 -21.84 -7.97
N GLU A 177 -14.72 -20.73 -7.29
CA GLU A 177 -15.60 -19.69 -7.81
C GLU A 177 -14.85 -18.64 -8.64
N LEU A 178 -13.62 -18.28 -8.29
CA LEU A 178 -12.82 -17.27 -8.97
C LEU A 178 -12.40 -17.74 -10.37
N THR A 179 -11.85 -18.96 -10.46
CA THR A 179 -11.23 -19.49 -11.69
C THR A 179 -12.17 -19.49 -12.90
N PRO A 180 -13.43 -19.94 -12.82
CA PRO A 180 -14.34 -19.91 -13.97
C PRO A 180 -14.90 -18.50 -14.27
N HIS A 181 -14.79 -17.55 -13.33
CA HIS A 181 -15.40 -16.23 -13.42
C HIS A 181 -14.41 -15.07 -13.22
N PRO A 182 -13.33 -14.94 -14.01
CA PRO A 182 -12.24 -13.99 -13.78
C PRO A 182 -12.69 -12.51 -13.89
N PHE A 183 -13.83 -12.24 -14.50
CA PHE A 183 -14.42 -10.90 -14.64
C PHE A 183 -15.44 -10.56 -13.56
N ARG A 184 -15.73 -11.50 -12.63
CA ARG A 184 -16.70 -11.25 -11.55
C ARG A 184 -16.22 -10.13 -10.64
N GLN A 185 -17.12 -9.17 -10.38
CA GLN A 185 -16.93 -8.16 -9.34
C GLN A 185 -17.32 -8.77 -8.00
N TRP A 186 -16.37 -8.87 -7.08
CA TRP A 186 -16.58 -9.35 -5.71
C TRP A 186 -16.91 -8.19 -4.78
N THR A 187 -17.88 -8.42 -3.90
CA THR A 187 -18.15 -7.51 -2.79
C THR A 187 -17.35 -7.92 -1.55
N PRO A 188 -17.06 -6.97 -0.64
CA PRO A 188 -16.38 -7.29 0.61
C PRO A 188 -17.09 -8.35 1.46
N ASP A 189 -18.43 -8.37 1.45
CA ASP A 189 -19.20 -9.32 2.24
C ASP A 189 -19.13 -10.73 1.67
N GLU A 190 -19.14 -10.87 0.33
CA GLU A 190 -18.89 -12.16 -0.33
C GLU A 190 -17.50 -12.70 0.00
N LEU A 191 -16.47 -11.86 -0.04
CA LEU A 191 -15.10 -12.26 0.29
C LEU A 191 -14.94 -12.64 1.77
N LEU A 192 -15.55 -11.88 2.67
CA LEU A 192 -15.46 -12.13 4.12
C LEU A 192 -16.30 -13.35 4.56
N ALA A 193 -17.27 -13.78 3.76
CA ALA A 193 -18.03 -14.99 4.05
C ALA A 193 -17.13 -16.24 4.10
N PHE A 194 -16.08 -16.31 3.30
CA PHE A 194 -15.11 -17.42 3.33
C PHE A 194 -14.37 -17.52 4.67
N PRO A 195 -13.58 -16.51 5.11
CA PRO A 195 -12.87 -16.61 6.38
C PRO A 195 -13.79 -16.69 7.60
N PHE A 196 -14.99 -16.13 7.54
CA PHE A 196 -15.95 -16.20 8.65
C PHE A 196 -16.67 -17.55 8.73
N GLY A 197 -16.60 -18.37 7.69
CA GLY A 197 -17.08 -19.75 7.70
C GLY A 197 -16.13 -20.75 8.36
N HIS A 198 -14.94 -20.32 8.76
CA HIS A 198 -13.92 -21.15 9.39
C HIS A 198 -13.66 -20.73 10.85
N ASP A 199 -13.22 -21.68 11.66
CA ASP A 199 -12.62 -21.39 12.96
C ASP A 199 -11.29 -20.66 12.75
N PHE A 200 -10.90 -19.79 13.68
CA PHE A 200 -9.63 -19.09 13.60
C PHE A 200 -8.45 -20.06 13.60
N TRP A 201 -7.40 -19.74 12.85
CA TRP A 201 -6.16 -20.51 12.87
C TRP A 201 -5.53 -20.58 14.26
N TYR A 202 -5.65 -19.49 15.03
CA TYR A 202 -5.12 -19.30 16.38
C TYR A 202 -5.85 -18.14 17.06
N ASP A 203 -5.68 -17.99 18.37
CA ASP A 203 -6.23 -16.86 19.10
C ASP A 203 -5.63 -15.53 18.66
N PRO A 204 -6.41 -14.45 18.49
CA PRO A 204 -5.92 -13.15 18.04
C PRO A 204 -4.67 -12.69 18.81
N GLY A 205 -3.63 -12.28 18.09
CA GLY A 205 -2.38 -11.80 18.62
C GLY A 205 -1.37 -12.87 19.06
N THR A 206 -1.70 -14.17 18.99
CA THR A 206 -0.83 -15.24 19.51
C THR A 206 0.08 -15.88 18.46
N ASN A 207 -0.18 -15.68 17.17
CA ASN A 207 0.60 -16.23 16.08
C ASN A 207 0.50 -15.33 14.84
N TRP A 208 1.08 -15.75 13.72
CA TRP A 208 1.10 -15.02 12.47
C TRP A 208 0.73 -15.89 11.28
N SER A 209 -0.16 -15.36 10.42
CA SER A 209 -0.48 -15.90 9.11
C SER A 209 -0.94 -14.78 8.18
N TYR A 210 -0.45 -14.77 6.95
CA TYR A 210 -0.89 -13.79 5.95
C TYR A 210 -2.37 -13.98 5.62
N SER A 211 -3.14 -12.87 5.53
CA SER A 211 -4.54 -12.92 5.14
C SER A 211 -5.02 -11.59 4.52
N HIS A 212 -5.56 -11.67 3.32
CA HIS A 212 -6.20 -10.53 2.64
C HIS A 212 -7.44 -10.04 3.41
N ALA A 213 -8.13 -10.91 4.13
CA ALA A 213 -9.27 -10.55 4.97
C ALA A 213 -8.91 -9.47 6.00
N ASN A 214 -7.69 -9.48 6.53
CA ASN A 214 -7.22 -8.46 7.46
C ASN A 214 -7.24 -7.06 6.84
N TYR A 215 -6.74 -6.93 5.62
CA TYR A 215 -6.68 -5.63 4.96
C TYR A 215 -8.02 -5.16 4.40
N LEU A 216 -8.90 -6.11 4.06
CA LEU A 216 -10.29 -5.83 3.74
C LEU A 216 -11.02 -5.24 4.96
N LEU A 217 -10.87 -5.86 6.13
CA LEU A 217 -11.44 -5.38 7.39
C LEU A 217 -10.80 -4.07 7.85
N LEU A 218 -9.47 -3.95 7.73
CA LEU A 218 -8.78 -2.70 8.08
C LEU A 218 -9.27 -1.54 7.23
N SER A 219 -9.42 -1.73 5.91
CA SER A 219 -9.96 -0.72 5.01
C SER A 219 -11.36 -0.27 5.45
N ARG A 220 -12.26 -1.22 5.76
CA ARG A 220 -13.60 -0.93 6.28
C ARG A 220 -13.57 -0.17 7.62
N ALA A 221 -12.69 -0.58 8.53
CA ALA A 221 -12.53 0.09 9.81
C ALA A 221 -12.08 1.55 9.60
N LEU A 222 -11.07 1.77 8.76
CA LEU A 222 -10.56 3.11 8.46
C LEU A 222 -11.63 4.00 7.82
N GLU A 223 -12.46 3.47 6.94
CA GLU A 223 -13.61 4.20 6.37
C GLU A 223 -14.61 4.61 7.45
N ARG A 224 -14.97 3.70 8.37
CA ARG A 224 -15.90 4.01 9.47
C ARG A 224 -15.29 4.98 10.50
N ILE A 225 -13.99 4.91 10.74
CA ILE A 225 -13.25 5.85 11.61
C ILE A 225 -13.24 7.26 11.05
N THR A 226 -13.03 7.38 9.74
CA THR A 226 -12.75 8.67 9.12
C THR A 226 -13.96 9.30 8.43
N GLY A 227 -14.95 8.50 8.05
CA GLY A 227 -16.04 8.89 7.17
C GLY A 227 -15.58 9.12 5.73
N THR A 228 -14.32 8.73 5.39
CA THR A 228 -13.71 8.94 4.09
C THR A 228 -13.49 7.60 3.41
N ARG A 229 -13.88 7.46 2.15
CA ARG A 229 -13.68 6.25 1.37
C ARG A 229 -12.19 5.94 1.22
N ILE A 230 -11.79 4.67 1.28
CA ILE A 230 -10.39 4.25 1.42
C ILE A 230 -9.48 4.77 0.28
N ASP A 231 -9.97 4.86 -0.95
CA ASP A 231 -9.20 5.41 -2.08
C ASP A 231 -8.84 6.89 -1.89
N ARG A 232 -9.78 7.67 -1.33
CA ARG A 232 -9.54 9.08 -0.99
C ARG A 232 -8.64 9.22 0.22
N LEU A 233 -8.86 8.40 1.24
CA LEU A 233 -8.06 8.40 2.46
C LEU A 233 -6.59 8.09 2.17
N VAL A 234 -6.31 7.06 1.38
CA VAL A 234 -4.95 6.69 0.96
C VAL A 234 -4.34 7.81 0.13
N ARG A 235 -5.12 8.44 -0.77
CA ARG A 235 -4.63 9.57 -1.55
C ARG A 235 -4.30 10.78 -0.68
N GLU A 236 -5.12 11.10 0.30
CA GLU A 236 -4.89 12.24 1.20
C GLU A 236 -3.71 12.00 2.13
N LEU A 237 -3.56 10.78 2.63
CA LEU A 237 -2.57 10.48 3.66
C LEU A 237 -1.25 9.90 3.10
N VAL A 238 -1.22 9.34 1.91
CA VAL A 238 -0.03 8.63 1.41
C VAL A 238 0.34 9.03 -0.01
N THR A 239 -0.47 8.67 -1.03
CA THR A 239 -0.04 8.82 -2.42
C THR A 239 0.06 10.28 -2.85
N GLY A 240 -0.82 11.14 -2.38
CA GLY A 240 -0.76 12.59 -2.63
C GLY A 240 0.48 13.26 -2.03
N PRO A 241 0.74 13.12 -0.72
CA PRO A 241 1.96 13.64 -0.09
C PRO A 241 3.27 13.13 -0.72
N LEU A 242 3.32 11.87 -1.17
CA LEU A 242 4.48 11.31 -1.88
C LEU A 242 4.55 11.73 -3.36
N GLY A 243 3.54 12.41 -3.89
CA GLY A 243 3.49 12.82 -5.28
C GLY A 243 3.28 11.68 -6.29
N LEU A 244 2.67 10.55 -5.86
CA LEU A 244 2.40 9.39 -6.72
C LEU A 244 1.17 9.68 -7.60
N ARG A 245 1.40 10.28 -8.75
CA ARG A 245 0.32 10.77 -9.62
C ARG A 245 -0.28 9.70 -10.50
N GLU A 246 0.53 8.69 -10.83
CA GLU A 246 0.17 7.56 -11.68
C GLU A 246 -0.25 6.32 -10.87
N THR A 247 -0.26 6.45 -9.52
CA THR A 247 -0.78 5.41 -8.63
C THR A 247 -2.24 5.68 -8.31
N ARG A 248 -3.11 4.76 -8.71
CA ARG A 248 -4.56 4.91 -8.55
C ARG A 248 -5.17 3.72 -7.84
N ASN A 249 -6.10 4.03 -6.95
CA ASN A 249 -6.98 3.04 -6.34
C ASN A 249 -8.26 2.99 -7.17
N SER A 250 -8.65 1.80 -7.61
CA SER A 250 -9.77 1.59 -8.54
C SER A 250 -10.80 0.63 -7.96
N PHE A 251 -12.07 0.82 -8.35
CA PHE A 251 -13.18 -0.12 -8.07
C PHE A 251 -13.52 -0.96 -9.30
N THR A 252 -12.85 -0.75 -10.40
CA THR A 252 -13.10 -1.37 -11.69
C THR A 252 -11.86 -2.11 -12.19
N PRO A 253 -11.97 -3.02 -13.15
CA PRO A 253 -10.84 -3.67 -13.79
C PRO A 253 -10.06 -2.76 -14.75
N GLU A 254 -10.44 -1.51 -14.92
CA GLU A 254 -9.72 -0.56 -15.79
C GLU A 254 -8.29 -0.31 -15.31
N ILE A 255 -7.39 -0.16 -16.27
CA ILE A 255 -6.01 0.27 -16.08
C ILE A 255 -5.81 1.53 -16.90
N PRO A 256 -5.22 2.60 -16.35
CA PRO A 256 -4.92 3.82 -17.13
C PRO A 256 -3.97 3.52 -18.30
N GLU A 257 -4.16 4.20 -19.41
CA GLU A 257 -3.23 4.16 -20.55
C GLU A 257 -1.94 4.96 -20.25
N PRO A 258 -0.79 4.53 -20.81
CA PRO A 258 -0.58 3.30 -21.56
C PRO A 258 -0.56 2.05 -20.67
N VAL A 259 -1.02 0.92 -21.16
CA VAL A 259 -1.19 -0.32 -20.39
C VAL A 259 -0.07 -1.30 -20.70
N LEU A 260 0.53 -1.87 -19.66
CA LEU A 260 1.32 -3.10 -19.76
C LEU A 260 0.35 -4.29 -19.74
N HIS A 261 0.20 -4.98 -20.85
CA HIS A 261 -0.68 -6.15 -20.96
C HIS A 261 -0.06 -7.38 -20.28
N ALA A 262 -0.89 -8.19 -19.66
CA ALA A 262 -0.48 -9.42 -18.98
C ALA A 262 -1.26 -10.63 -19.51
N PHE A 263 -0.60 -11.77 -19.47
CA PHE A 263 -1.12 -13.05 -19.90
C PHE A 263 -0.82 -14.09 -18.83
N THR A 264 -1.68 -15.09 -18.70
CA THR A 264 -1.52 -16.16 -17.72
C THR A 264 -2.02 -17.51 -18.26
N SER A 265 -1.54 -18.58 -17.63
CA SER A 265 -2.05 -19.94 -17.86
C SER A 265 -2.86 -20.48 -16.67
N ASP A 266 -3.29 -19.62 -15.76
CA ASP A 266 -3.99 -19.96 -14.49
C ASP A 266 -5.25 -20.81 -14.72
N ARG A 267 -5.84 -20.76 -15.92
CA ARG A 267 -7.03 -21.52 -16.32
C ARG A 267 -6.74 -22.64 -17.31
N GLY A 268 -5.48 -23.01 -17.48
CA GLY A 268 -5.05 -24.10 -18.36
C GLY A 268 -4.79 -23.70 -19.81
N LEU A 269 -5.14 -22.47 -20.22
CA LEU A 269 -4.83 -21.90 -21.52
C LEU A 269 -4.06 -20.60 -21.31
N TYR A 270 -3.06 -20.35 -22.15
CA TYR A 270 -2.37 -19.07 -22.13
C TYR A 270 -3.27 -18.00 -22.76
N GLU A 271 -3.78 -17.11 -21.93
CA GLU A 271 -4.78 -16.11 -22.30
C GLU A 271 -4.48 -14.74 -21.68
N GLU A 272 -5.05 -13.70 -22.23
CA GLU A 272 -4.91 -12.35 -21.70
C GLU A 272 -5.69 -12.19 -20.39
N SER A 273 -5.04 -11.68 -19.37
CA SER A 273 -5.60 -11.44 -18.03
C SER A 273 -5.59 -9.98 -17.60
N THR A 274 -5.15 -9.08 -18.47
CA THR A 274 -4.99 -7.64 -18.19
C THR A 274 -6.19 -7.04 -17.47
N PHE A 275 -7.41 -7.31 -17.98
CA PHE A 275 -8.66 -6.75 -17.48
C PHE A 275 -9.48 -7.73 -16.62
N TRP A 276 -8.86 -8.81 -16.11
CA TRP A 276 -9.50 -9.63 -15.10
C TRP A 276 -9.80 -8.77 -13.87
N ASN A 277 -10.92 -9.05 -13.21
CA ASN A 277 -11.40 -8.19 -12.14
C ASN A 277 -10.55 -8.35 -10.87
N PRO A 278 -9.88 -7.28 -10.41
CA PRO A 278 -9.00 -7.34 -9.25
C PRO A 278 -9.73 -7.11 -7.91
N SER A 279 -11.06 -7.05 -7.89
CA SER A 279 -11.85 -6.70 -6.69
C SER A 279 -11.64 -7.61 -5.49
N TRP A 280 -11.06 -8.79 -5.72
CA TRP A 280 -10.74 -9.75 -4.67
C TRP A 280 -9.35 -9.51 -4.01
N THR A 281 -8.49 -8.68 -4.57
CA THR A 281 -7.08 -8.59 -4.13
C THR A 281 -6.87 -7.81 -2.84
N THR A 282 -7.64 -6.75 -2.64
CA THR A 282 -7.53 -5.85 -1.48
C THR A 282 -8.88 -5.24 -1.17
N GLY A 283 -8.99 -4.42 -0.14
CA GLY A 283 -10.21 -3.68 0.16
C GLY A 283 -10.69 -2.85 -1.04
N PRO A 284 -12.01 -2.68 -1.23
CA PRO A 284 -12.56 -1.91 -2.33
C PRO A 284 -11.96 -0.50 -2.39
N GLY A 285 -11.46 -0.12 -3.56
CA GLY A 285 -10.76 1.13 -3.76
C GLY A 285 -9.30 1.15 -3.27
N ALA A 286 -8.81 0.07 -2.66
CA ALA A 286 -7.40 -0.10 -2.38
C ALA A 286 -6.67 -0.92 -3.46
N VAL A 287 -7.38 -1.37 -4.47
CA VAL A 287 -6.78 -1.97 -5.67
C VAL A 287 -5.98 -0.92 -6.40
N ILE A 288 -4.69 -1.14 -6.59
CA ILE A 288 -3.84 -0.17 -7.24
C ILE A 288 -3.35 -0.60 -8.61
N THR A 289 -3.38 0.38 -9.51
CA THR A 289 -2.56 0.41 -10.70
C THR A 289 -1.46 1.44 -10.48
N SER A 290 -0.27 1.20 -11.02
CA SER A 290 0.89 2.08 -10.83
C SER A 290 1.84 1.97 -12.01
N THR A 291 2.86 2.84 -12.04
CA THR A 291 4.04 2.74 -12.90
C THR A 291 5.25 2.37 -12.05
N VAL A 292 6.35 1.93 -12.68
CA VAL A 292 7.60 1.65 -11.95
C VAL A 292 8.19 2.90 -11.29
N CYS A 293 7.90 4.08 -11.82
CA CYS A 293 8.37 5.34 -11.26
C CYS A 293 7.68 5.68 -9.95
N ASP A 294 6.37 5.60 -9.93
CA ASP A 294 5.59 5.79 -8.70
C ASP A 294 5.90 4.70 -7.67
N MET A 295 6.11 3.45 -8.10
CA MET A 295 6.49 2.38 -7.20
C MET A 295 7.87 2.61 -6.56
N ALA A 296 8.87 3.07 -7.31
CA ALA A 296 10.19 3.39 -6.75
C ALA A 296 10.09 4.55 -5.74
N ARG A 297 9.29 5.58 -6.04
CA ARG A 297 9.05 6.70 -5.13
C ARG A 297 8.25 6.27 -3.89
N SER A 298 7.27 5.38 -4.05
CA SER A 298 6.51 4.77 -2.95
C SER A 298 7.43 3.98 -2.01
N ALA A 299 8.30 3.14 -2.57
CA ALA A 299 9.29 2.37 -1.82
C ALA A 299 10.20 3.28 -0.98
N GLU A 300 10.76 4.33 -1.60
CA GLU A 300 11.60 5.32 -0.92
C GLU A 300 10.83 6.05 0.19
N GLY A 301 9.67 6.63 -0.11
CA GLY A 301 8.94 7.47 0.84
C GLY A 301 8.41 6.69 2.05
N ILE A 302 7.93 5.46 1.84
CA ILE A 302 7.50 4.59 2.94
C ILE A 302 8.72 4.01 3.66
N GLY A 303 9.70 3.51 2.91
CA GLY A 303 10.88 2.85 3.44
C GLY A 303 11.82 3.78 4.20
N SER A 304 11.84 5.06 3.89
CA SER A 304 12.57 6.09 4.66
C SER A 304 11.77 6.64 5.85
N GLY A 305 10.48 6.34 5.94
CA GLY A 305 9.60 6.90 6.97
C GLY A 305 9.23 8.37 6.75
N GLU A 306 9.30 8.87 5.52
CA GLU A 306 9.06 10.30 5.17
C GLU A 306 7.71 10.84 5.68
N LEU A 307 6.69 9.99 5.73
CA LEU A 307 5.31 10.39 6.08
C LEU A 307 4.98 10.27 7.57
N ILE A 308 5.86 9.66 8.37
CA ILE A 308 5.59 9.28 9.77
C ILE A 308 6.78 9.61 10.67
N GLY A 309 6.50 9.86 11.93
CA GLY A 309 7.54 10.15 12.92
C GLY A 309 8.36 8.92 13.31
N PRO A 310 9.52 9.11 13.99
CA PRO A 310 10.45 8.01 14.31
C PRO A 310 9.83 6.88 15.16
N ARG A 311 8.84 7.17 16.01
CA ARG A 311 8.14 6.14 16.79
C ARG A 311 7.27 5.26 15.89
N SER A 312 6.50 5.87 15.01
CA SER A 312 5.66 5.14 14.05
C SER A 312 6.50 4.36 13.06
N TYR A 313 7.65 4.90 12.65
CA TYR A 313 8.57 4.19 11.78
C TYR A 313 9.11 2.90 12.43
N ARG A 314 9.49 2.92 13.71
CA ARG A 314 9.85 1.68 14.42
C ARG A 314 8.71 0.66 14.46
N ILE A 315 7.46 1.13 14.63
CA ILE A 315 6.28 0.24 14.60
C ILE A 315 6.02 -0.28 13.18
N LEU A 316 6.29 0.50 12.15
CA LEU A 316 6.21 0.04 10.75
C LEU A 316 7.16 -1.14 10.51
N LEU A 317 8.38 -1.05 11.03
CA LEU A 317 9.41 -2.07 10.87
C LEU A 317 9.10 -3.33 11.70
N ASP A 318 8.81 -3.16 12.97
CA ASP A 318 8.48 -4.26 13.88
C ASP A 318 7.26 -3.92 14.75
N PRO A 319 6.07 -4.37 14.34
CA PRO A 319 4.85 -4.23 15.13
C PRO A 319 4.64 -5.34 16.17
N GLY A 320 5.67 -6.16 16.45
CA GLY A 320 5.63 -7.29 17.37
C GLY A 320 5.33 -8.63 16.68
N THR A 321 5.77 -8.82 15.45
CA THR A 321 5.58 -10.09 14.71
C THR A 321 6.77 -11.04 14.85
N VAL A 322 7.98 -10.54 15.11
CA VAL A 322 9.17 -11.37 15.30
C VAL A 322 8.95 -12.42 16.39
N GLY A 323 9.30 -13.67 16.09
CA GLY A 323 9.10 -14.83 16.98
C GLY A 323 7.77 -15.56 16.76
N LEU A 324 6.79 -14.97 16.06
CA LEU A 324 5.52 -15.61 15.70
C LEU A 324 5.65 -16.49 14.45
N GLY A 325 4.54 -17.11 14.02
CA GLY A 325 4.47 -17.92 12.82
C GLY A 325 4.88 -19.38 13.04
N THR A 326 4.87 -19.87 14.26
CA THR A 326 5.15 -21.29 14.56
C THR A 326 3.96 -22.15 14.15
N PRO A 327 4.17 -23.22 13.35
CA PRO A 327 3.11 -24.15 12.98
C PRO A 327 2.48 -24.81 14.21
N THR A 328 1.16 -25.01 14.17
CA THR A 328 0.36 -25.69 15.20
C THR A 328 -0.52 -26.75 14.59
N LYS A 329 -1.31 -27.46 15.39
CA LYS A 329 -2.29 -28.43 14.89
C LYS A 329 -3.39 -27.77 14.03
N THR A 330 -3.76 -26.53 14.35
CA THR A 330 -4.78 -25.75 13.65
C THR A 330 -4.20 -24.89 12.54
N CYS A 331 -2.90 -24.53 12.59
CA CYS A 331 -2.24 -23.69 11.61
C CYS A 331 -1.01 -24.41 11.03
N PRO A 332 -1.10 -25.02 9.84
CA PRO A 332 0.00 -25.79 9.25
C PRO A 332 1.16 -24.89 8.80
N ALA A 333 2.32 -25.50 8.54
CA ALA A 333 3.53 -24.78 8.11
C ALA A 333 3.42 -24.07 6.75
N SER A 334 2.42 -24.39 5.94
CA SER A 334 2.11 -23.69 4.69
C SER A 334 1.36 -22.35 4.94
N ILE A 335 0.81 -22.16 6.12
CA ILE A 335 0.01 -20.99 6.52
C ILE A 335 0.74 -20.15 7.59
N CYS A 336 1.10 -20.76 8.73
CA CYS A 336 1.89 -20.11 9.78
C CYS A 336 3.38 -20.13 9.41
N LEU A 337 3.84 -18.99 8.86
CA LEU A 337 5.22 -18.83 8.41
C LEU A 337 6.03 -18.12 9.49
N LYS A 338 7.15 -18.73 9.89
CA LYS A 338 8.01 -18.23 10.94
C LYS A 338 8.51 -16.81 10.63
N GLN A 339 8.30 -15.92 11.57
CA GLN A 339 8.76 -14.54 11.55
C GLN A 339 10.08 -14.44 12.34
N THR A 340 11.14 -14.01 11.69
CA THR A 340 12.48 -13.88 12.28
C THR A 340 12.94 -12.43 12.24
N GLU A 341 13.99 -12.07 12.96
CA GLU A 341 14.60 -10.74 12.86
C GLU A 341 15.05 -10.45 11.42
N GLU A 342 15.57 -11.46 10.72
CA GLU A 342 16.04 -11.34 9.34
C GLU A 342 14.88 -11.17 8.34
N ARG A 343 13.74 -11.88 8.56
CA ARG A 343 12.57 -11.79 7.70
C ARG A 343 11.28 -11.87 8.52
N HIS A 344 10.50 -10.81 8.46
CA HIS A 344 9.20 -10.73 9.14
C HIS A 344 8.27 -9.74 8.44
N PHE A 345 7.00 -9.81 8.79
CA PHE A 345 5.99 -8.88 8.32
C PHE A 345 5.90 -7.72 9.31
N GLY A 346 6.19 -6.52 8.84
CA GLY A 346 5.98 -5.27 9.56
C GLY A 346 4.50 -4.83 9.55
N LEU A 347 4.25 -3.53 9.60
CA LEU A 347 2.90 -2.99 9.51
C LEU A 347 2.58 -2.62 8.05
N GLY A 348 2.21 -3.62 7.24
CA GLY A 348 1.92 -3.46 5.81
C GLY A 348 3.14 -3.54 4.90
N VAL A 349 4.30 -3.88 5.42
CA VAL A 349 5.52 -4.10 4.66
C VAL A 349 6.16 -5.42 5.06
N ILE A 350 6.95 -6.01 4.19
CA ILE A 350 7.85 -7.12 4.52
C ILE A 350 9.23 -6.51 4.82
N VAL A 351 9.82 -6.90 5.95
CA VAL A 351 11.21 -6.59 6.29
C VAL A 351 12.03 -7.84 6.02
N SER A 352 13.08 -7.74 5.20
CA SER A 352 13.94 -8.87 4.83
C SER A 352 15.37 -8.41 4.57
N GLY A 353 16.34 -8.85 5.37
CA GLY A 353 17.75 -8.51 5.20
C GLY A 353 18.02 -7.00 5.18
N GLY A 354 17.29 -6.20 5.96
CA GLY A 354 17.38 -4.74 5.97
C GLY A 354 16.54 -4.03 4.90
N TRP A 355 15.98 -4.75 3.93
CA TRP A 355 15.05 -4.21 2.93
C TRP A 355 13.63 -4.10 3.48
N LEU A 356 12.93 -3.05 3.08
CA LEU A 356 11.48 -2.94 3.21
C LEU A 356 10.87 -3.14 1.83
N LEU A 357 9.93 -4.07 1.70
CA LEU A 357 9.40 -4.42 0.40
C LEU A 357 7.90 -4.78 0.41
N GLN A 358 7.32 -4.79 -0.79
CA GLN A 358 6.08 -5.47 -1.15
C GLN A 358 6.25 -6.15 -2.51
N ASN A 359 5.74 -7.37 -2.65
CA ASN A 359 5.99 -8.24 -3.80
C ASN A 359 4.70 -8.86 -4.37
N PRO A 360 3.72 -8.06 -4.82
CA PRO A 360 2.46 -8.57 -5.33
C PRO A 360 2.62 -9.44 -6.58
N SER A 361 1.67 -10.38 -6.73
CA SER A 361 1.42 -11.11 -7.96
C SER A 361 -0.08 -11.08 -8.25
N PHE A 362 -0.46 -10.95 -9.51
CA PHE A 362 -1.84 -10.98 -9.96
C PHE A 362 -1.89 -11.50 -11.39
N SER A 363 -2.45 -12.68 -11.59
CA SER A 363 -2.81 -13.27 -12.90
C SER A 363 -1.99 -12.75 -14.09
N GLY A 364 -0.72 -13.17 -14.17
CA GLY A 364 0.20 -12.75 -15.24
C GLY A 364 1.11 -11.57 -14.91
N TYR A 365 0.76 -10.73 -13.91
CA TYR A 365 1.64 -9.69 -13.39
C TYR A 365 2.43 -10.19 -12.19
N ALA A 366 3.69 -9.80 -12.10
CA ALA A 366 4.47 -9.79 -10.88
C ALA A 366 5.05 -8.39 -10.70
N ALA A 367 5.05 -7.86 -9.49
CA ALA A 367 5.69 -6.59 -9.19
C ALA A 367 6.49 -6.68 -7.90
N LEU A 368 7.43 -5.76 -7.74
CA LEU A 368 8.16 -5.55 -6.50
C LEU A 368 8.47 -4.07 -6.36
N GLN A 369 8.23 -3.54 -5.17
CA GLN A 369 8.88 -2.33 -4.69
C GLN A 369 9.73 -2.67 -3.48
N ALA A 370 10.99 -2.22 -3.44
CA ALA A 370 11.89 -2.46 -2.33
C ALA A 370 12.75 -1.22 -2.05
N TYR A 371 13.05 -0.98 -0.78
CA TYR A 371 13.93 0.09 -0.33
C TYR A 371 14.93 -0.43 0.70
N LEU A 372 16.21 -0.07 0.52
CA LEU A 372 17.30 -0.35 1.45
C LEU A 372 17.74 0.94 2.12
N PRO A 373 17.37 1.20 3.39
CA PRO A 373 17.69 2.46 4.08
C PRO A 373 19.19 2.74 4.20
N SER A 374 20.01 1.70 4.45
CA SER A 374 21.47 1.83 4.61
C SER A 374 22.17 2.43 3.40
N LYS A 375 21.62 2.23 2.19
CA LYS A 375 22.16 2.73 0.92
C LYS A 375 21.26 3.75 0.25
N ARG A 376 20.09 4.04 0.83
CA ARG A 376 19.06 4.88 0.24
C ARG A 376 18.70 4.44 -1.19
N LEU A 377 18.75 3.13 -1.40
CA LEU A 377 18.53 2.45 -2.67
C LEU A 377 17.10 2.00 -2.80
N SER A 378 16.40 2.45 -3.84
CA SER A 378 15.08 1.97 -4.21
C SER A 378 15.15 1.15 -5.49
N ILE A 379 14.45 0.02 -5.51
CA ILE A 379 14.29 -0.85 -6.67
C ILE A 379 12.80 -1.10 -6.87
N ALA A 380 12.28 -0.74 -8.04
CA ALA A 380 10.95 -1.10 -8.48
C ALA A 380 11.03 -1.92 -9.77
N VAL A 381 10.32 -3.03 -9.81
CA VAL A 381 10.26 -3.93 -10.98
C VAL A 381 8.81 -4.34 -11.19
N SER A 382 8.37 -4.35 -12.45
CA SER A 382 7.18 -5.07 -12.90
C SER A 382 7.58 -6.05 -14.00
N ALA A 383 7.02 -7.25 -13.96
CA ALA A 383 7.26 -8.27 -14.96
C ALA A 383 5.96 -8.95 -15.37
N THR A 384 5.87 -9.35 -16.64
CA THR A 384 4.76 -10.15 -17.17
C THR A 384 5.24 -11.50 -17.67
N LYS A 385 4.36 -12.51 -17.56
CA LYS A 385 4.66 -13.90 -17.85
C LYS A 385 4.53 -14.25 -19.35
N THR A 386 5.29 -15.25 -19.80
CA THR A 386 4.96 -16.05 -20.98
C THR A 386 4.28 -17.36 -20.56
N ALA A 387 3.88 -18.18 -21.51
CA ALA A 387 3.33 -19.51 -21.23
C ALA A 387 4.30 -20.47 -20.51
N THR A 388 5.60 -20.18 -20.54
CA THR A 388 6.66 -21.01 -19.95
C THR A 388 7.34 -20.43 -18.74
N THR A 389 6.90 -19.25 -18.30
CA THR A 389 7.42 -18.62 -17.08
C THR A 389 7.12 -19.49 -15.86
N ALA A 390 8.12 -19.76 -15.04
CA ALA A 390 7.96 -20.51 -13.79
C ALA A 390 7.01 -19.81 -12.80
N GLU A 391 6.46 -20.59 -11.87
CA GLU A 391 5.65 -20.05 -10.78
C GLU A 391 6.48 -19.21 -9.80
N GLY A 392 5.81 -18.27 -9.13
CA GLY A 392 6.41 -17.36 -8.16
C GLY A 392 6.49 -15.89 -8.64
N ASN A 393 7.02 -15.02 -7.79
CA ASN A 393 7.18 -13.61 -8.13
C ASN A 393 8.49 -13.35 -8.87
N MET A 394 8.43 -13.35 -10.19
CA MET A 394 9.62 -13.15 -11.04
C MET A 394 10.17 -11.72 -10.97
N ALA A 395 9.35 -10.72 -10.64
CA ALA A 395 9.84 -9.35 -10.40
C ALA A 395 10.79 -9.30 -9.19
N GLN A 396 10.51 -10.10 -8.14
CA GLN A 396 11.41 -10.23 -6.99
C GLN A 396 12.73 -10.92 -7.38
N VAL A 397 12.70 -11.92 -8.24
CA VAL A 397 13.91 -12.60 -8.73
C VAL A 397 14.77 -11.61 -9.55
N VAL A 398 14.16 -10.81 -10.43
CA VAL A 398 14.88 -9.77 -11.19
C VAL A 398 15.49 -8.74 -10.25
N ALA A 399 14.70 -8.22 -9.30
CA ALA A 399 15.18 -7.24 -8.32
C ALA A 399 16.29 -7.81 -7.42
N GLY A 400 16.22 -9.08 -7.03
CA GLY A 400 17.26 -9.76 -6.27
C GLY A 400 18.59 -9.80 -7.01
N ARG A 401 18.57 -10.09 -8.34
CA ARG A 401 19.78 -10.03 -9.18
C ARG A 401 20.37 -8.60 -9.28
N ILE A 402 19.50 -7.60 -9.35
CA ILE A 402 19.91 -6.19 -9.35
C ILE A 402 20.51 -5.80 -7.99
N ALA A 403 19.83 -6.16 -6.90
CA ALA A 403 20.28 -5.90 -5.53
C ALA A 403 21.64 -6.54 -5.26
N ALA A 404 21.87 -7.79 -5.66
CA ALA A 404 23.15 -8.46 -5.53
C ALA A 404 24.31 -7.74 -6.26
N ALA A 405 24.01 -6.98 -7.30
CA ALA A 405 25.00 -6.19 -8.02
C ALA A 405 25.28 -4.83 -7.36
N LEU A 406 24.24 -4.16 -6.80
CA LEU A 406 24.35 -2.82 -6.24
C LEU A 406 24.59 -2.81 -4.73
N ALA A 407 24.17 -3.86 -4.04
CA ALA A 407 24.26 -4.03 -2.61
C ALA A 407 24.61 -5.49 -2.24
N PRO A 408 25.81 -5.97 -2.63
CA PRO A 408 26.19 -7.39 -2.45
C PRO A 408 26.23 -7.83 -0.98
N GLU A 409 26.42 -6.90 -0.05
CA GLU A 409 26.44 -7.17 1.39
C GLU A 409 25.03 -7.26 2.01
N ASP A 410 24.02 -6.73 1.30
CA ASP A 410 22.63 -6.69 1.73
C ASP A 410 21.76 -7.42 0.69
N PRO A 411 21.80 -8.74 0.57
CA PRO A 411 21.07 -9.47 -0.46
C PRO A 411 19.55 -9.34 -0.26
N LEU A 412 18.83 -9.04 -1.34
CA LEU A 412 17.38 -9.11 -1.38
C LEU A 412 16.98 -10.57 -1.62
N VAL A 413 16.70 -11.28 -0.53
CA VAL A 413 16.37 -12.73 -0.57
C VAL A 413 14.90 -12.89 -0.99
N PRO A 414 14.59 -13.86 -1.91
CA PRO A 414 13.23 -14.20 -2.34
C PRO A 414 12.30 -14.67 -1.23
#